data_c74d28f831d9e6011bd918c2c603bc0b
#
_entry.id   c74d28f831d9e6011bd918c2c603bc0b
#
_cell.length_a   1.000
_cell.length_b   1.000
_cell.length_c   1.000
_cell.angle_alpha   90.00
_cell.angle_beta   90.00
_cell.angle_gamma   90.00
#
_symmetry.space_group_name_H-M   'P 1'
#
loop_
_entity.id
_entity.type
_entity.pdbx_description
1 polymer ?
#
loop_
_entity_poly.entity_id
_entity_poly.type
_entity_poly.pdbx_seq_one_letter_code
_entity_poly.pdbx_strand_id
1 'polypeptide(L)'
;MLALEMFRSLPRHVAGKAVGARMPGVLSGYAAPLRLVTIDQPHVAKPGWARLRSRLSGICGSDLGALSGRSSLYFSGLVSMPLVPGHEVVAELLDDCEDLSAGSRVVVDPILRCQARGVASCESCRAGATNRCDRVTVGHLSPGLQTGFCADTGGGWGEILVAHRSQLHVVPDTFSDEQAILVEPLACAVHTALRAQVGANDKVLVSGAGSVGLLTTFALRELTDGGEITVVAKHPHQRELARAFGATDVVAPDHVLRGVRRATGAFQVEPDYSRPFLLGGVDVAVDAVGSRESLETALHATRAGGRVVLSGMPVPADLSAAWFRELEVVGSYGSAEREPGAGGRGAFDIALDLMDSSAVQDVAASVASYPLHRWREALDHAHSAGRLGTVKVAFDPRRSA
;
A
#
# COMPACT_ATOMS: atom_id res chain seq x y z
N MET A 1 22.81 7.83 -13.17
CA MET A 1 21.38 8.00 -13.34
C MET A 1 20.83 9.04 -12.40
N LEU A 2 19.80 9.76 -12.80
CA LEU A 2 19.07 10.66 -11.89
C LEU A 2 18.15 9.85 -10.95
N ALA A 3 18.13 10.21 -9.68
CA ALA A 3 17.29 9.56 -8.68
C ALA A 3 16.96 10.48 -7.50
N LEU A 4 15.84 10.20 -6.84
CA LEU A 4 15.53 10.73 -5.51
C LEU A 4 16.11 9.76 -4.48
N GLU A 5 17.04 10.22 -3.67
CA GLU A 5 17.70 9.42 -2.66
C GLU A 5 17.23 9.80 -1.27
N MET A 6 16.73 8.83 -0.53
CA MET A 6 16.44 8.95 0.89
C MET A 6 17.67 8.58 1.71
N PHE A 7 18.05 9.42 2.65
CA PHE A 7 19.25 9.24 3.45
C PHE A 7 18.96 9.33 4.96
N ARG A 8 19.82 8.72 5.76
CA ARG A 8 19.67 8.71 7.22
C ARG A 8 20.02 10.09 7.80
N SER A 9 19.06 10.71 8.49
CA SER A 9 19.25 11.97 9.19
C SER A 9 18.37 12.04 10.44
N LEU A 10 18.96 11.82 11.60
CA LEU A 10 18.24 11.88 12.87
C LEU A 10 17.56 13.25 13.11
N PRO A 11 18.22 14.41 12.88
CA PRO A 11 17.59 15.73 13.07
C PRO A 11 16.33 15.90 12.18
N ARG A 12 16.40 15.48 10.90
CA ARG A 12 15.26 15.58 9.97
C ARG A 12 14.14 14.62 10.35
N HIS A 13 14.47 13.42 10.79
CA HIS A 13 13.50 12.46 11.29
C HIS A 13 12.74 13.00 12.50
N VAL A 14 13.45 13.59 13.48
CA VAL A 14 12.83 14.21 14.67
C VAL A 14 11.95 15.40 14.27
N ALA A 15 12.43 16.27 13.38
CA ALA A 15 11.65 17.40 12.87
C ALA A 15 10.39 16.92 12.12
N GLY A 16 10.51 15.93 11.24
CA GLY A 16 9.38 15.32 10.54
C GLY A 16 8.32 14.77 11.49
N LYS A 17 8.75 14.05 12.53
CA LYS A 17 7.86 13.48 13.55
C LYS A 17 7.17 14.56 14.40
N ALA A 18 7.87 15.63 14.74
CA ALA A 18 7.33 16.72 15.58
C ALA A 18 6.34 17.63 14.84
N VAL A 19 6.61 17.93 13.57
CA VAL A 19 5.93 18.99 12.81
C VAL A 19 5.16 18.45 11.61
N GLY A 20 5.59 17.33 11.02
CA GLY A 20 5.07 16.82 9.76
C GLY A 20 3.58 16.46 9.76
N ALA A 21 3.03 16.08 10.91
CA ALA A 21 1.59 15.81 11.05
C ALA A 21 0.73 17.09 10.98
N ARG A 22 1.29 18.24 11.37
CA ARG A 22 0.59 19.55 11.41
C ARG A 22 0.89 20.42 10.20
N MET A 23 2.03 20.22 9.57
CA MET A 23 2.51 21.00 8.42
C MET A 23 3.11 20.08 7.36
N PRO A 24 2.28 19.39 6.56
CA PRO A 24 2.75 18.44 5.53
C PRO A 24 3.75 19.07 4.54
N GLY A 25 3.61 20.33 4.17
CA GLY A 25 4.55 21.06 3.31
C GLY A 25 5.98 21.17 3.86
N VAL A 26 6.22 20.89 5.14
CA VAL A 26 7.58 20.76 5.70
C VAL A 26 8.27 19.51 5.15
N LEU A 27 7.51 18.50 4.76
CA LEU A 27 8.02 17.21 4.26
C LEU A 27 8.41 17.27 2.78
N SER A 28 7.86 18.21 2.02
CA SER A 28 8.29 18.51 0.64
C SER A 28 9.42 19.55 0.61
N GLY A 29 9.72 20.16 1.77
CA GLY A 29 10.76 21.18 1.94
C GLY A 29 12.14 20.60 2.28
N TYR A 30 13.02 21.48 2.77
CA TYR A 30 14.39 21.14 3.20
C TYR A 30 14.47 20.18 4.39
N ALA A 31 13.39 19.98 5.12
CA ALA A 31 13.33 19.06 6.26
C ALA A 31 13.18 17.58 5.85
N ALA A 32 12.74 17.27 4.63
CA ALA A 32 12.67 15.89 4.17
C ALA A 32 14.06 15.25 4.08
N PRO A 33 14.23 14.00 4.53
CA PRO A 33 15.49 13.25 4.35
C PRO A 33 15.61 12.70 2.90
N LEU A 34 15.27 13.52 1.92
CA LEU A 34 15.20 13.19 0.49
C LEU A 34 15.96 14.25 -0.32
N ARG A 35 16.67 13.81 -1.35
CA ARG A 35 17.42 14.70 -2.25
C ARG A 35 17.42 14.16 -3.67
N LEU A 36 17.41 15.06 -4.66
CA LEU A 36 17.63 14.70 -6.07
C LEU A 36 19.14 14.64 -6.30
N VAL A 37 19.63 13.52 -6.83
CA VAL A 37 21.06 13.24 -7.02
C VAL A 37 21.32 12.49 -8.32
N THR A 38 22.54 12.60 -8.81
CA THR A 38 23.08 11.68 -9.82
C THR A 38 23.91 10.63 -9.11
N ILE A 39 23.56 9.36 -9.30
CA ILE A 39 24.21 8.20 -8.69
C ILE A 39 24.52 7.15 -9.75
N ASP A 40 25.38 6.18 -9.41
CA ASP A 40 25.62 5.00 -10.23
C ASP A 40 24.30 4.18 -10.36
N GLN A 41 24.17 3.45 -11.46
CA GLN A 41 23.04 2.55 -11.64
C GLN A 41 23.18 1.38 -10.67
N PRO A 42 22.07 0.93 -10.02
CA PRO A 42 22.12 -0.27 -9.20
C PRO A 42 22.47 -1.47 -10.07
N HIS A 43 23.25 -2.38 -9.50
CA HIS A 43 23.69 -3.58 -10.19
C HIS A 43 23.74 -4.78 -9.23
N VAL A 44 23.06 -5.85 -9.59
CA VAL A 44 23.12 -7.13 -8.90
C VAL A 44 23.61 -8.21 -9.88
N ALA A 45 24.88 -8.53 -9.82
CA ALA A 45 25.51 -9.53 -10.68
C ALA A 45 25.17 -10.96 -10.24
N LYS A 46 23.90 -11.34 -10.28
CA LYS A 46 23.41 -12.67 -9.91
C LYS A 46 22.39 -13.16 -10.96
N PRO A 47 22.30 -14.49 -11.18
CA PRO A 47 21.27 -15.05 -12.06
C PRO A 47 19.86 -14.62 -11.68
N GLY A 48 19.02 -14.42 -12.67
CA GLY A 48 17.61 -14.02 -12.50
C GLY A 48 17.39 -12.53 -12.18
N TRP A 49 18.46 -11.70 -12.12
CA TRP A 49 18.35 -10.26 -11.94
C TRP A 49 18.48 -9.52 -13.28
N ALA A 50 17.64 -8.51 -13.48
CA ALA A 50 17.68 -7.62 -14.64
C ALA A 50 17.62 -6.15 -14.23
N ARG A 51 18.17 -5.29 -15.08
CA ARG A 51 17.98 -3.83 -14.99
C ARG A 51 16.66 -3.48 -15.65
N LEU A 52 15.96 -2.55 -15.01
CA LEU A 52 14.67 -2.04 -15.48
C LEU A 52 14.73 -0.52 -15.59
N ARG A 53 14.16 0.01 -16.66
CA ARG A 53 13.90 1.45 -16.80
C ARG A 53 12.55 1.76 -16.18
N SER A 54 12.51 2.60 -15.15
CA SER A 54 11.27 3.06 -14.53
C SER A 54 10.45 3.89 -15.54
N ARG A 55 9.18 3.54 -15.74
CA ARG A 55 8.22 4.26 -16.59
C ARG A 55 7.31 5.13 -15.75
N LEU A 56 6.68 4.54 -14.73
CA LEU A 56 5.93 5.24 -13.69
C LEU A 56 6.24 4.61 -12.33
N SER A 57 6.32 5.44 -11.30
CA SER A 57 6.40 4.98 -9.92
C SER A 57 5.45 5.73 -9.00
N GLY A 58 4.54 5.01 -8.38
CA GLY A 58 3.56 5.56 -7.45
C GLY A 58 4.20 6.14 -6.18
N ILE A 59 3.50 7.11 -5.59
CA ILE A 59 3.80 7.61 -4.24
C ILE A 59 2.77 6.97 -3.30
N CYS A 60 3.25 6.06 -2.45
CA CYS A 60 2.44 5.36 -1.46
C CYS A 60 2.36 6.13 -0.14
N GLY A 61 1.32 5.86 0.63
CA GLY A 61 1.21 6.36 2.01
C GLY A 61 2.37 5.91 2.92
N SER A 62 2.97 4.74 2.65
CA SER A 62 4.15 4.23 3.36
C SER A 62 5.41 5.06 3.07
N ASP A 63 5.60 5.54 1.83
CA ASP A 63 6.70 6.45 1.47
C ASP A 63 6.57 7.77 2.22
N LEU A 64 5.36 8.35 2.22
CA LEU A 64 5.05 9.57 2.96
C LEU A 64 5.23 9.37 4.47
N GLY A 65 4.89 8.19 4.98
CA GLY A 65 5.12 7.79 6.37
C GLY A 65 6.61 7.74 6.72
N ALA A 66 7.42 7.15 5.84
CA ALA A 66 8.87 7.06 6.01
C ALA A 66 9.53 8.44 6.00
N LEU A 67 9.18 9.29 5.02
CA LEU A 67 9.70 10.65 4.90
C LEU A 67 9.32 11.54 6.10
N SER A 68 8.11 11.35 6.66
CA SER A 68 7.61 12.12 7.80
C SER A 68 8.04 11.58 9.17
N GLY A 69 8.79 10.48 9.22
CA GLY A 69 9.17 9.84 10.47
C GLY A 69 7.98 9.22 11.24
N ARG A 70 6.84 9.03 10.59
CA ARG A 70 5.67 8.35 11.18
C ARG A 70 5.79 6.84 11.15
N SER A 71 6.60 6.30 10.23
CA SER A 71 6.88 4.87 10.19
C SER A 71 7.48 4.38 11.50
N SER A 72 7.08 3.20 11.92
CA SER A 72 7.60 2.58 13.15
C SER A 72 9.10 2.35 13.05
N LEU A 73 9.84 2.68 14.10
CA LEU A 73 11.27 2.36 14.23
C LEU A 73 11.54 0.85 14.24
N TYR A 74 10.51 0.02 14.44
CA TYR A 74 10.58 -1.43 14.27
C TYR A 74 11.21 -1.82 12.91
N PHE A 75 10.90 -1.08 11.85
CA PHE A 75 11.42 -1.34 10.51
C PHE A 75 12.88 -0.91 10.30
N SER A 76 13.47 -0.18 11.24
CA SER A 76 14.84 0.39 11.08
C SER A 76 15.94 -0.66 10.92
N GLY A 77 15.74 -1.87 11.44
CA GLY A 77 16.64 -3.01 11.25
C GLY A 77 16.35 -3.85 9.99
N LEU A 78 15.25 -3.55 9.29
CA LEU A 78 14.77 -4.29 8.13
C LEU A 78 14.94 -3.52 6.82
N VAL A 79 15.62 -2.37 6.85
CA VAL A 79 15.90 -1.51 5.68
C VAL A 79 17.35 -1.06 5.70
N SER A 80 17.94 -0.86 4.54
CA SER A 80 19.29 -0.31 4.37
C SER A 80 19.23 1.07 3.72
N MET A 81 20.16 1.94 4.08
CA MET A 81 20.24 3.33 3.59
C MET A 81 21.70 3.70 3.24
N PRO A 82 21.92 4.64 2.28
CA PRO A 82 20.90 5.38 1.51
C PRO A 82 20.15 4.47 0.56
N LEU A 83 18.92 4.87 0.18
CA LEU A 83 18.09 4.11 -0.75
C LEU A 83 17.33 5.03 -1.71
N VAL A 84 16.93 4.50 -2.85
CA VAL A 84 16.00 5.16 -3.77
C VAL A 84 14.59 4.61 -3.50
N PRO A 85 13.62 5.43 -3.06
CA PRO A 85 12.26 4.97 -2.78
C PRO A 85 11.48 4.59 -4.05
N GLY A 86 10.22 4.18 -3.84
CA GLY A 86 9.26 3.82 -4.89
C GLY A 86 9.22 2.31 -5.10
N HIS A 87 8.15 1.71 -4.59
CA HIS A 87 7.89 0.27 -4.65
C HIS A 87 6.68 -0.09 -5.53
N GLU A 88 5.82 0.86 -5.86
CA GLU A 88 4.78 0.72 -6.87
C GLU A 88 5.41 1.11 -8.21
N VAL A 89 5.75 0.15 -9.08
CA VAL A 89 6.58 0.42 -10.27
C VAL A 89 6.04 -0.25 -11.51
N VAL A 90 5.88 0.55 -12.56
CA VAL A 90 5.78 0.08 -13.96
C VAL A 90 7.12 0.34 -14.61
N ALA A 91 7.70 -0.66 -15.25
CA ALA A 91 9.03 -0.57 -15.84
C ALA A 91 9.13 -1.34 -17.15
N GLU A 92 10.21 -1.10 -17.87
CA GLU A 92 10.63 -1.80 -19.08
C GLU A 92 11.95 -2.52 -18.82
N LEU A 93 12.05 -3.81 -19.15
CA LEU A 93 13.29 -4.57 -19.05
C LEU A 93 14.35 -4.00 -20.01
N LEU A 94 15.55 -3.78 -19.49
CA LEU A 94 16.72 -3.38 -20.29
C LEU A 94 17.58 -4.58 -20.70
N ASP A 95 17.47 -5.68 -19.97
CA ASP A 95 18.20 -6.90 -20.22
C ASP A 95 17.23 -8.08 -20.32
N ASP A 96 17.59 -9.13 -21.06
CA ASP A 96 16.87 -10.40 -21.01
C ASP A 96 16.93 -10.99 -19.60
N CYS A 97 15.83 -11.56 -19.11
CA CYS A 97 15.74 -12.12 -17.78
C CYS A 97 14.94 -13.42 -17.80
N GLU A 98 15.66 -14.54 -17.82
CA GLU A 98 15.09 -15.89 -17.94
C GLU A 98 14.15 -16.02 -19.16
N ASP A 99 12.83 -16.11 -18.93
CA ASP A 99 11.79 -16.22 -19.96
C ASP A 99 11.26 -14.86 -20.48
N LEU A 100 11.79 -13.75 -19.98
CA LEU A 100 11.40 -12.40 -20.38
C LEU A 100 12.48 -11.73 -21.22
N SER A 101 12.10 -11.14 -22.35
CA SER A 101 13.01 -10.41 -23.24
C SER A 101 13.14 -8.93 -22.86
N ALA A 102 14.29 -8.35 -23.16
CA ALA A 102 14.48 -6.89 -23.12
C ALA A 102 13.36 -6.18 -23.90
N GLY A 103 12.91 -5.04 -23.40
CA GLY A 103 11.75 -4.31 -23.92
C GLY A 103 10.40 -4.76 -23.35
N SER A 104 10.33 -5.90 -22.65
CA SER A 104 9.08 -6.31 -21.98
C SER A 104 8.66 -5.29 -20.93
N ARG A 105 7.37 -4.94 -20.94
CA ARG A 105 6.77 -4.05 -19.94
C ARG A 105 6.25 -4.86 -18.77
N VAL A 106 6.67 -4.49 -17.56
CA VAL A 106 6.37 -5.23 -16.33
C VAL A 106 5.90 -4.31 -15.20
N VAL A 107 5.15 -4.90 -14.28
CA VAL A 107 4.98 -4.37 -12.92
C VAL A 107 5.83 -5.19 -11.95
N VAL A 108 6.30 -4.54 -10.90
CA VAL A 108 7.21 -5.15 -9.93
C VAL A 108 6.45 -5.52 -8.66
N ASP A 109 6.43 -6.82 -8.30
CA ASP A 109 6.15 -7.25 -6.93
C ASP A 109 7.33 -6.82 -6.06
N PRO A 110 7.16 -5.87 -5.14
CA PRO A 110 8.29 -5.28 -4.45
C PRO A 110 8.97 -6.22 -3.46
N ILE A 111 8.35 -7.32 -3.05
CA ILE A 111 8.81 -8.18 -1.95
C ILE A 111 10.15 -8.85 -2.28
N LEU A 112 11.18 -8.59 -1.46
CA LEU A 112 12.51 -9.18 -1.56
C LEU A 112 12.58 -10.50 -0.78
N ARG A 113 11.89 -11.51 -1.30
CA ARG A 113 11.78 -12.86 -0.73
C ARG A 113 13.06 -13.70 -0.88
N CYS A 114 13.08 -14.88 -0.30
CA CYS A 114 14.23 -15.79 -0.30
C CYS A 114 14.84 -16.01 -1.69
N GLN A 115 14.02 -16.19 -2.73
CA GLN A 115 14.47 -16.41 -4.10
C GLN A 115 15.28 -15.21 -4.62
N ALA A 116 14.75 -14.02 -4.50
CA ALA A 116 15.46 -12.78 -4.87
C ALA A 116 16.76 -12.61 -4.07
N ARG A 117 16.84 -13.11 -2.85
CA ARG A 117 18.02 -13.02 -1.98
C ARG A 117 19.04 -14.14 -2.19
N GLY A 118 18.75 -15.11 -3.08
CA GLY A 118 19.64 -16.25 -3.36
C GLY A 118 19.86 -17.17 -2.16
N VAL A 119 18.85 -17.31 -1.30
CA VAL A 119 18.89 -18.19 -0.12
C VAL A 119 17.81 -19.26 -0.20
N ALA A 120 18.00 -20.36 0.51
CA ALA A 120 17.02 -21.43 0.61
C ALA A 120 15.70 -20.87 1.18
N SER A 121 14.57 -21.29 0.61
CA SER A 121 13.23 -20.82 1.00
C SER A 121 12.95 -21.09 2.48
N CYS A 122 12.55 -20.06 3.21
CA CYS A 122 11.99 -20.20 4.56
C CYS A 122 10.60 -20.85 4.51
N GLU A 123 10.02 -21.15 5.66
CA GLU A 123 8.71 -21.80 5.75
C GLU A 123 7.61 -20.96 5.06
N SER A 124 7.57 -19.66 5.34
CA SER A 124 6.62 -18.74 4.72
C SER A 124 6.72 -18.72 3.19
N CYS A 125 7.95 -18.64 2.65
CA CYS A 125 8.15 -18.66 1.19
C CYS A 125 7.77 -20.02 0.58
N ARG A 126 8.03 -21.15 1.24
CA ARG A 126 7.58 -22.47 0.76
C ARG A 126 6.06 -22.58 0.72
N ALA A 127 5.38 -21.94 1.67
CA ALA A 127 3.92 -21.89 1.70
C ALA A 127 3.33 -20.87 0.71
N GLY A 128 4.14 -20.10 -0.02
CA GLY A 128 3.70 -19.03 -0.93
C GLY A 128 3.32 -17.73 -0.24
N ALA A 129 3.45 -17.65 1.09
CA ALA A 129 3.22 -16.45 1.89
C ALA A 129 4.48 -15.56 1.89
N THR A 130 4.91 -15.15 0.71
CA THR A 130 6.21 -14.50 0.45
C THR A 130 6.35 -13.13 1.13
N ASN A 131 5.25 -12.43 1.35
CA ASN A 131 5.17 -11.17 2.11
C ASN A 131 5.57 -11.33 3.60
N ARG A 132 5.58 -12.56 4.11
CA ARG A 132 6.01 -12.91 5.48
C ARG A 132 7.39 -13.58 5.50
N CYS A 133 8.26 -13.26 4.55
CA CYS A 133 9.59 -13.85 4.44
C CYS A 133 10.44 -13.52 5.69
N ASP A 134 10.99 -14.55 6.34
CA ASP A 134 11.85 -14.41 7.54
C ASP A 134 13.30 -14.04 7.20
N ARG A 135 13.65 -13.98 5.91
CA ARG A 135 15.04 -13.83 5.44
C ARG A 135 15.34 -12.46 4.82
N VAL A 136 14.56 -11.42 5.19
CA VAL A 136 14.68 -10.06 4.61
C VAL A 136 15.96 -9.31 4.93
N THR A 137 16.80 -9.87 5.81
CA THR A 137 18.10 -9.28 6.21
C THR A 137 19.30 -10.15 5.86
N VAL A 138 19.08 -11.30 5.20
CA VAL A 138 20.16 -12.26 4.86
C VAL A 138 20.23 -12.49 3.35
N GLY A 139 21.30 -13.16 2.90
CA GLY A 139 21.59 -13.40 1.49
C GLY A 139 22.55 -12.39 0.90
N HIS A 140 22.52 -12.22 -0.41
CA HIS A 140 23.46 -11.33 -1.11
C HIS A 140 23.01 -9.86 -1.15
N LEU A 141 21.77 -9.56 -0.73
CA LEU A 141 21.28 -8.20 -0.62
C LEU A 141 21.42 -7.65 0.80
N SER A 142 21.66 -6.37 0.91
CA SER A 142 21.51 -5.61 2.15
C SER A 142 20.11 -5.79 2.76
N PRO A 143 19.94 -5.54 4.07
CA PRO A 143 18.60 -5.57 4.68
C PRO A 143 17.61 -4.74 3.86
N GLY A 144 16.45 -5.33 3.54
CA GLY A 144 15.41 -4.68 2.75
C GLY A 144 14.15 -5.53 2.68
N LEU A 145 13.02 -4.95 3.12
CA LEU A 145 11.72 -5.60 3.05
C LEU A 145 11.28 -5.79 1.61
N GLN A 146 11.56 -4.77 0.78
CA GLN A 146 11.06 -4.65 -0.57
C GLN A 146 11.94 -3.70 -1.40
N THR A 147 11.82 -3.77 -2.72
CA THR A 147 12.31 -2.76 -3.66
C THR A 147 11.88 -1.36 -3.21
N GLY A 148 12.74 -0.37 -3.29
CA GLY A 148 12.48 0.96 -2.74
C GLY A 148 12.73 1.11 -1.24
N PHE A 149 13.06 0.00 -0.54
CA PHE A 149 13.49 -0.02 0.87
C PHE A 149 14.74 -0.90 1.09
N CYS A 150 15.50 -1.13 0.02
CA CYS A 150 16.79 -1.82 0.01
C CYS A 150 17.79 -0.96 -0.77
N ALA A 151 18.99 -0.74 -0.21
CA ALA A 151 20.01 0.09 -0.83
C ALA A 151 20.51 -0.47 -2.18
N ASP A 152 20.49 -1.80 -2.35
CA ASP A 152 21.11 -2.47 -3.51
C ASP A 152 20.20 -2.50 -4.75
N THR A 153 18.87 -2.40 -4.57
CA THR A 153 17.92 -2.61 -5.68
C THR A 153 17.54 -1.33 -6.41
N GLY A 154 17.82 -0.18 -5.79
CA GLY A 154 17.17 1.05 -6.22
C GLY A 154 15.67 1.00 -5.96
N GLY A 155 14.93 1.88 -6.60
CA GLY A 155 13.48 1.99 -6.56
C GLY A 155 12.96 2.84 -7.70
N GLY A 156 11.66 2.86 -7.88
CA GLY A 156 11.03 3.53 -9.02
C GLY A 156 11.16 5.06 -9.05
N TRP A 157 11.62 5.70 -7.95
CA TRP A 157 11.93 7.12 -7.92
C TRP A 157 13.35 7.42 -8.46
N GLY A 158 13.88 6.53 -9.27
CA GLY A 158 15.08 6.65 -10.07
C GLY A 158 14.82 6.20 -11.51
N GLU A 159 15.70 6.58 -12.43
CA GLU A 159 15.58 6.19 -13.84
C GLU A 159 15.73 4.68 -14.05
N ILE A 160 16.62 4.05 -13.25
CA ILE A 160 16.94 2.61 -13.34
C ILE A 160 16.82 1.99 -11.95
N LEU A 161 16.24 0.80 -11.91
CA LEU A 161 16.23 -0.10 -10.76
C LEU A 161 16.61 -1.50 -11.22
N VAL A 162 16.84 -2.41 -10.28
CA VAL A 162 17.02 -3.84 -10.58
C VAL A 162 15.96 -4.66 -9.85
N ALA A 163 15.47 -5.70 -10.50
CA ALA A 163 14.57 -6.67 -9.89
C ALA A 163 14.90 -8.09 -10.34
N HIS A 164 14.57 -9.05 -9.49
CA HIS A 164 14.70 -10.47 -9.77
C HIS A 164 13.50 -10.97 -10.57
N ARG A 165 13.68 -11.95 -11.47
CA ARG A 165 12.59 -12.53 -12.29
C ARG A 165 11.35 -12.86 -11.46
N SER A 166 11.52 -13.36 -10.24
CA SER A 166 10.41 -13.70 -9.36
C SER A 166 9.55 -12.51 -8.90
N GLN A 167 9.97 -11.29 -9.16
CA GLN A 167 9.25 -10.05 -8.83
C GLN A 167 8.52 -9.48 -10.06
N LEU A 168 8.70 -10.04 -11.25
CA LEU A 168 8.27 -9.43 -12.51
C LEU A 168 6.99 -10.07 -13.03
N HIS A 169 5.97 -9.24 -13.23
CA HIS A 169 4.70 -9.62 -13.86
C HIS A 169 4.52 -8.81 -15.13
N VAL A 170 4.31 -9.52 -16.25
CA VAL A 170 4.14 -8.88 -17.58
C VAL A 170 2.83 -8.09 -17.61
N VAL A 171 2.90 -6.87 -18.09
CA VAL A 171 1.73 -6.02 -18.30
C VAL A 171 1.20 -6.25 -19.72
N PRO A 172 -0.10 -6.54 -19.89
CA PRO A 172 -0.71 -6.60 -21.21
C PRO A 172 -0.52 -5.30 -22.00
N ASP A 173 -0.28 -5.41 -23.31
CA ASP A 173 -0.07 -4.23 -24.17
C ASP A 173 -1.29 -3.30 -24.24
N THR A 174 -2.47 -3.83 -23.94
CA THR A 174 -3.73 -3.07 -23.88
C THR A 174 -3.81 -2.10 -22.70
N PHE A 175 -3.01 -2.28 -21.64
CA PHE A 175 -3.03 -1.40 -20.48
C PHE A 175 -2.10 -0.20 -20.69
N SER A 176 -2.55 0.98 -20.30
CA SER A 176 -1.68 2.15 -20.17
C SER A 176 -0.75 2.03 -18.96
N ASP A 177 0.27 2.88 -18.88
CA ASP A 177 1.14 2.93 -17.69
C ASP A 177 0.36 3.39 -16.45
N GLU A 178 -0.65 4.27 -16.64
CA GLU A 178 -1.55 4.76 -15.58
C GLU A 178 -2.48 3.66 -15.04
N GLN A 179 -2.87 2.71 -15.87
CA GLN A 179 -3.56 1.49 -15.41
C GLN A 179 -2.58 0.58 -14.69
N ALA A 180 -1.45 0.29 -15.32
CA ALA A 180 -0.46 -0.64 -14.79
C ALA A 180 0.10 -0.23 -13.41
N ILE A 181 0.20 1.08 -13.11
CA ILE A 181 0.68 1.56 -11.79
C ILE A 181 -0.29 1.23 -10.65
N LEU A 182 -1.53 0.89 -10.95
CA LEU A 182 -2.51 0.48 -9.95
C LEU A 182 -2.45 -1.01 -9.61
N VAL A 183 -1.69 -1.82 -10.35
CA VAL A 183 -1.62 -3.29 -10.14
C VAL A 183 -1.04 -3.63 -8.77
N GLU A 184 0.06 -3.00 -8.35
CA GLU A 184 0.64 -3.27 -7.03
C GLU A 184 -0.31 -2.90 -5.88
N PRO A 185 -0.88 -1.69 -5.80
CA PRO A 185 -1.84 -1.38 -4.75
C PRO A 185 -3.14 -2.21 -4.85
N LEU A 186 -3.55 -2.67 -6.03
CA LEU A 186 -4.67 -3.60 -6.17
C LEU A 186 -4.29 -4.99 -5.67
N ALA A 187 -3.06 -5.47 -5.89
CA ALA A 187 -2.58 -6.73 -5.31
C ALA A 187 -2.58 -6.69 -3.77
N CYS A 188 -2.16 -5.57 -3.17
CA CYS A 188 -2.29 -5.35 -1.72
C CYS A 188 -3.76 -5.36 -1.27
N ALA A 189 -4.67 -4.79 -2.06
CA ALA A 189 -6.10 -4.77 -1.78
C ALA A 189 -6.73 -6.16 -1.89
N VAL A 190 -6.35 -6.96 -2.89
CA VAL A 190 -6.71 -8.37 -3.05
C VAL A 190 -6.29 -9.17 -1.81
N HIS A 191 -5.02 -9.03 -1.39
CA HIS A 191 -4.54 -9.66 -0.17
C HIS A 191 -5.38 -9.25 1.05
N THR A 192 -5.69 -7.97 1.19
CA THR A 192 -6.51 -7.44 2.29
C THR A 192 -7.92 -8.04 2.26
N ALA A 193 -8.56 -8.10 1.09
CA ALA A 193 -9.91 -8.66 0.93
C ALA A 193 -9.95 -10.15 1.31
N LEU A 194 -8.98 -10.94 0.86
CA LEU A 194 -8.89 -12.35 1.20
C LEU A 194 -8.55 -12.59 2.68
N ARG A 195 -7.73 -11.71 3.29
CA ARG A 195 -7.46 -11.73 4.73
C ARG A 195 -8.67 -11.36 5.58
N ALA A 196 -9.60 -10.59 5.01
CA ALA A 196 -10.84 -10.21 5.69
C ALA A 196 -11.77 -11.40 5.93
N GLN A 197 -11.71 -12.45 5.10
CA GLN A 197 -12.53 -13.67 5.20
C GLN A 197 -14.03 -13.35 5.34
N VAL A 198 -14.51 -12.47 4.49
CA VAL A 198 -15.90 -11.98 4.54
C VAL A 198 -16.85 -13.06 4.07
N GLY A 199 -17.87 -13.38 4.88
CA GLY A 199 -18.96 -14.30 4.55
C GLY A 199 -20.14 -13.62 3.88
N ALA A 200 -21.06 -14.41 3.32
CA ALA A 200 -22.16 -13.95 2.45
C ALA A 200 -23.09 -12.90 3.05
N ASN A 201 -23.26 -12.86 4.37
CA ASN A 201 -24.16 -11.89 5.04
C ASN A 201 -23.39 -10.91 5.93
N ASP A 202 -22.07 -10.95 5.90
CA ASP A 202 -21.25 -10.10 6.74
C ASP A 202 -21.42 -8.63 6.36
N LYS A 203 -21.46 -7.78 7.36
CA LYS A 203 -21.41 -6.34 7.24
C LYS A 203 -19.97 -5.88 7.42
N VAL A 204 -19.49 -5.13 6.44
CA VAL A 204 -18.10 -4.71 6.35
C VAL A 204 -17.98 -3.19 6.49
N LEU A 205 -17.01 -2.75 7.30
CA LEU A 205 -16.57 -1.36 7.36
C LEU A 205 -15.18 -1.22 6.72
N VAL A 206 -15.03 -0.34 5.75
CA VAL A 206 -13.71 0.05 5.21
C VAL A 206 -13.41 1.47 5.65
N SER A 207 -12.44 1.63 6.56
CA SER A 207 -11.97 2.94 7.02
C SER A 207 -10.95 3.51 6.07
N GLY A 208 -11.33 4.58 5.35
CA GLY A 208 -10.49 5.30 4.39
C GLY A 208 -10.85 5.02 2.95
N ALA A 209 -10.85 6.09 2.14
CA ALA A 209 -11.14 6.09 0.72
C ALA A 209 -9.98 6.73 -0.10
N GLY A 210 -8.75 6.42 0.28
CA GLY A 210 -7.56 6.58 -0.54
C GLY A 210 -7.43 5.42 -1.54
N SER A 211 -6.35 5.37 -2.33
CA SER A 211 -6.15 4.32 -3.33
C SER A 211 -6.32 2.91 -2.77
N VAL A 212 -5.66 2.56 -1.67
CA VAL A 212 -5.77 1.22 -1.07
C VAL A 212 -7.19 0.94 -0.55
N GLY A 213 -7.84 1.89 0.15
CA GLY A 213 -9.19 1.68 0.69
C GLY A 213 -10.25 1.53 -0.41
N LEU A 214 -10.16 2.31 -1.49
CA LEU A 214 -11.03 2.19 -2.66
C LEU A 214 -10.81 0.85 -3.37
N LEU A 215 -9.56 0.49 -3.66
CA LEU A 215 -9.23 -0.78 -4.29
C LEU A 215 -9.59 -1.99 -3.39
N THR A 216 -9.48 -1.86 -2.05
CA THR A 216 -9.96 -2.89 -1.12
C THR A 216 -11.48 -3.04 -1.17
N THR A 217 -12.23 -1.93 -1.28
CA THR A 217 -13.68 -1.98 -1.46
C THR A 217 -14.05 -2.73 -2.74
N PHE A 218 -13.34 -2.44 -3.83
CA PHE A 218 -13.48 -3.13 -5.10
C PHE A 218 -13.14 -4.62 -4.99
N ALA A 219 -11.97 -4.97 -4.44
CA ALA A 219 -11.56 -6.36 -4.27
C ALA A 219 -12.53 -7.16 -3.38
N LEU A 220 -13.06 -6.56 -2.31
CA LEU A 220 -14.10 -7.17 -1.47
C LEU A 220 -15.35 -7.49 -2.29
N ARG A 221 -15.78 -6.59 -3.16
CA ARG A 221 -16.97 -6.77 -3.99
C ARG A 221 -16.78 -7.88 -5.04
N GLU A 222 -15.60 -7.94 -5.65
CA GLU A 222 -15.29 -8.90 -6.71
C GLU A 222 -14.92 -10.31 -6.20
N LEU A 223 -14.34 -10.41 -4.99
CA LEU A 223 -13.74 -11.65 -4.50
C LEU A 223 -14.49 -12.29 -3.33
N THR A 224 -15.50 -11.63 -2.78
CA THR A 224 -16.25 -12.16 -1.63
C THR A 224 -17.74 -12.05 -1.87
N ASP A 225 -18.50 -12.90 -1.18
CA ASP A 225 -19.97 -12.86 -1.19
C ASP A 225 -20.52 -11.82 -0.19
N GLY A 226 -19.68 -10.93 0.36
CA GLY A 226 -20.03 -9.98 1.41
C GLY A 226 -21.22 -9.10 1.07
N GLY A 227 -22.12 -8.93 2.03
CA GLY A 227 -23.39 -8.21 1.86
C GLY A 227 -23.19 -6.69 1.78
N GLU A 228 -23.24 -6.03 2.92
CA GLU A 228 -23.20 -4.56 3.01
C GLU A 228 -21.77 -4.07 3.28
N ILE A 229 -21.25 -3.21 2.39
CA ILE A 229 -19.95 -2.55 2.57
C ILE A 229 -20.16 -1.07 2.84
N THR A 230 -19.87 -0.64 4.07
CA THR A 230 -19.84 0.78 4.46
C THR A 230 -18.43 1.33 4.31
N VAL A 231 -18.24 2.40 3.55
CA VAL A 231 -16.93 3.05 3.35
C VAL A 231 -16.86 4.39 4.05
N VAL A 232 -15.78 4.66 4.77
CA VAL A 232 -15.52 5.96 5.37
C VAL A 232 -14.78 6.84 4.39
N ALA A 233 -15.44 7.88 3.88
CA ALA A 233 -14.89 8.80 2.89
C ALA A 233 -15.04 10.26 3.30
N LYS A 234 -13.91 10.99 3.33
CA LYS A 234 -13.86 12.39 3.79
C LYS A 234 -14.34 13.37 2.71
N HIS A 235 -13.94 13.16 1.45
CA HIS A 235 -14.15 14.10 0.36
C HIS A 235 -15.26 13.65 -0.60
N PRO A 236 -15.99 14.58 -1.26
CA PRO A 236 -17.11 14.23 -2.17
C PRO A 236 -16.73 13.23 -3.25
N HIS A 237 -15.64 13.48 -4.00
CA HIS A 237 -15.17 12.57 -5.06
C HIS A 237 -14.82 11.17 -4.54
N GLN A 238 -14.27 11.06 -3.31
CA GLN A 238 -14.01 9.76 -2.69
C GLN A 238 -15.32 8.99 -2.41
N ARG A 239 -16.42 9.69 -2.10
CA ARG A 239 -17.72 9.07 -1.88
C ARG A 239 -18.32 8.55 -3.18
N GLU A 240 -18.12 9.27 -4.28
CA GLU A 240 -18.54 8.86 -5.62
C GLU A 240 -17.78 7.62 -6.06
N LEU A 241 -16.44 7.63 -5.95
CA LEU A 241 -15.60 6.50 -6.28
C LEU A 241 -15.89 5.27 -5.39
N ALA A 242 -16.10 5.46 -4.08
CA ALA A 242 -16.46 4.37 -3.19
C ALA A 242 -17.73 3.65 -3.64
N ARG A 243 -18.76 4.40 -4.09
CA ARG A 243 -19.99 3.81 -4.66
C ARG A 243 -19.73 3.10 -5.98
N ALA A 244 -18.92 3.70 -6.86
CA ALA A 244 -18.52 3.06 -8.13
C ALA A 244 -17.78 1.74 -7.90
N PHE A 245 -17.00 1.65 -6.82
CA PHE A 245 -16.32 0.43 -6.40
C PHE A 245 -17.18 -0.54 -5.58
N GLY A 246 -18.49 -0.30 -5.47
CA GLY A 246 -19.43 -1.23 -4.88
C GLY A 246 -19.74 -1.04 -3.39
N ALA A 247 -19.41 0.13 -2.80
CA ALA A 247 -19.86 0.46 -1.46
C ALA A 247 -21.39 0.57 -1.42
N THR A 248 -22.03 -0.09 -0.46
CA THR A 248 -23.48 -0.02 -0.22
C THR A 248 -23.86 1.27 0.48
N ASP A 249 -23.03 1.73 1.40
CA ASP A 249 -23.18 3.00 2.11
C ASP A 249 -21.84 3.72 2.22
N VAL A 250 -21.88 5.05 2.29
CA VAL A 250 -20.69 5.88 2.42
C VAL A 250 -20.92 6.94 3.48
N VAL A 251 -20.08 6.96 4.49
CA VAL A 251 -20.19 7.84 5.65
C VAL A 251 -18.99 8.77 5.79
N ALA A 252 -19.20 9.95 6.39
CA ALA A 252 -18.12 10.83 6.79
C ALA A 252 -17.42 10.31 8.06
N PRO A 253 -16.14 10.65 8.30
CA PRO A 253 -15.37 10.15 9.46
C PRO A 253 -16.05 10.39 10.81
N ASP A 254 -16.71 11.54 10.99
CA ASP A 254 -17.44 11.93 12.20
C ASP A 254 -18.80 11.22 12.37
N HIS A 255 -19.27 10.50 11.36
CA HIS A 255 -20.56 9.81 11.33
C HIS A 255 -20.45 8.28 11.29
N VAL A 256 -19.26 7.69 11.46
CA VAL A 256 -19.03 6.24 11.31
C VAL A 256 -19.93 5.42 12.22
N LEU A 257 -19.91 5.69 13.53
CA LEU A 257 -20.72 4.92 14.48
C LEU A 257 -22.22 5.02 14.19
N ARG A 258 -22.68 6.21 13.78
CA ARG A 258 -24.08 6.41 13.36
C ARG A 258 -24.43 5.58 12.11
N GLY A 259 -23.54 5.55 11.12
CA GLY A 259 -23.72 4.74 9.90
C GLY A 259 -23.77 3.26 10.22
N VAL A 260 -22.78 2.76 10.99
CA VAL A 260 -22.74 1.36 11.41
C VAL A 260 -23.97 0.97 12.24
N ARG A 261 -24.41 1.82 13.17
CA ARG A 261 -25.67 1.57 13.92
C ARG A 261 -26.87 1.39 13.00
N ARG A 262 -27.00 2.24 11.99
CA ARG A 262 -28.10 2.16 11.01
C ARG A 262 -28.07 0.83 10.24
N ALA A 263 -26.87 0.39 9.86
CA ALA A 263 -26.69 -0.85 9.11
C ALA A 263 -26.86 -2.11 9.97
N THR A 264 -26.49 -2.05 11.26
CA THR A 264 -26.37 -3.24 12.11
C THR A 264 -27.40 -3.33 13.24
N GLY A 265 -28.09 -2.23 13.58
CA GLY A 265 -28.93 -2.16 14.76
C GLY A 265 -28.19 -2.10 16.09
N ALA A 266 -26.87 -1.86 16.07
CA ALA A 266 -26.01 -1.82 17.25
C ALA A 266 -26.39 -0.70 18.24
N PHE A 267 -26.08 -0.89 19.53
CA PHE A 267 -26.29 0.10 20.57
C PHE A 267 -25.02 0.94 20.78
N GLN A 268 -25.16 2.24 20.84
CA GLN A 268 -24.04 3.13 21.17
C GLN A 268 -23.93 3.32 22.68
N VAL A 269 -22.72 3.21 23.19
CA VAL A 269 -22.36 3.48 24.58
C VAL A 269 -21.46 4.72 24.62
N GLU A 270 -21.73 5.62 25.56
CA GLU A 270 -20.99 6.87 25.80
C GLU A 270 -20.21 6.72 27.10
N PRO A 271 -18.91 6.42 27.07
CA PRO A 271 -18.07 6.39 28.27
C PRO A 271 -17.78 7.81 28.77
N ASP A 272 -17.60 7.99 30.08
CA ASP A 272 -17.36 9.30 30.70
C ASP A 272 -16.08 10.00 30.21
N TYR A 273 -15.02 9.22 29.90
CA TYR A 273 -13.69 9.77 29.57
C TYR A 273 -13.03 9.11 28.34
N SER A 274 -13.83 8.51 27.44
CA SER A 274 -13.33 7.87 26.25
C SER A 274 -14.24 8.12 25.06
N ARG A 275 -13.85 7.63 23.89
CA ARG A 275 -14.68 7.74 22.67
C ARG A 275 -15.88 6.81 22.75
N PRO A 276 -17.02 7.19 22.14
CA PRO A 276 -18.15 6.29 22.00
C PRO A 276 -17.77 4.99 21.29
N PHE A 277 -18.47 3.92 21.62
CA PHE A 277 -18.33 2.63 20.96
C PHE A 277 -19.68 1.94 20.77
N LEU A 278 -19.71 0.85 19.99
CA LEU A 278 -20.95 0.11 19.74
C LEU A 278 -20.94 -1.22 20.47
N LEU A 279 -22.05 -1.59 21.09
CA LEU A 279 -22.39 -2.97 21.43
C LEU A 279 -23.14 -3.57 20.24
N GLY A 280 -22.62 -4.62 19.64
CA GLY A 280 -22.91 -5.04 18.27
C GLY A 280 -21.91 -4.37 17.31
N GLY A 281 -22.29 -4.17 16.06
CA GLY A 281 -21.45 -3.54 15.04
C GLY A 281 -21.26 -4.41 13.80
N VAL A 282 -20.26 -4.06 12.97
CA VAL A 282 -19.94 -4.83 11.78
C VAL A 282 -19.24 -6.15 12.10
N ASP A 283 -19.34 -7.11 11.21
CA ASP A 283 -18.66 -8.40 11.31
C ASP A 283 -17.16 -8.25 11.05
N VAL A 284 -16.81 -7.45 10.05
CA VAL A 284 -15.44 -7.19 9.63
C VAL A 284 -15.20 -5.69 9.47
N ALA A 285 -14.09 -5.19 10.03
CA ALA A 285 -13.62 -3.83 9.74
C ALA A 285 -12.21 -3.87 9.12
N VAL A 286 -11.98 -3.07 8.09
CA VAL A 286 -10.66 -2.88 7.47
C VAL A 286 -10.19 -1.47 7.76
N ASP A 287 -9.03 -1.33 8.42
CA ASP A 287 -8.36 -0.04 8.56
C ASP A 287 -7.32 0.14 7.43
N ALA A 288 -7.68 0.93 6.42
CA ALA A 288 -6.82 1.29 5.29
C ALA A 288 -6.11 2.65 5.48
N VAL A 289 -6.18 3.25 6.68
CA VAL A 289 -5.58 4.55 7.01
C VAL A 289 -4.36 4.41 7.92
N GLY A 290 -4.46 3.57 8.97
CA GLY A 290 -3.41 3.36 9.95
C GLY A 290 -3.24 4.48 10.96
N SER A 291 -4.18 5.44 11.06
CA SER A 291 -4.17 6.45 12.11
C SER A 291 -4.75 5.90 13.42
N ARG A 292 -4.38 6.50 14.56
CA ARG A 292 -5.00 6.14 15.84
C ARG A 292 -6.53 6.22 15.76
N GLU A 293 -7.04 7.29 15.17
CA GLU A 293 -8.48 7.53 15.09
C GLU A 293 -9.21 6.49 14.22
N SER A 294 -8.65 6.12 13.06
CA SER A 294 -9.26 5.12 12.19
C SER A 294 -9.22 3.73 12.81
N LEU A 295 -8.10 3.37 13.44
CA LEU A 295 -7.93 2.07 14.09
C LEU A 295 -8.87 1.94 15.31
N GLU A 296 -8.89 2.93 16.21
CA GLU A 296 -9.81 2.91 17.37
C GLU A 296 -11.27 2.89 16.90
N THR A 297 -11.63 3.63 15.85
CA THR A 297 -12.98 3.58 15.25
C THR A 297 -13.31 2.19 14.70
N ALA A 298 -12.38 1.54 14.00
CA ALA A 298 -12.59 0.16 13.52
C ALA A 298 -12.80 -0.81 14.68
N LEU A 299 -11.96 -0.74 15.73
CA LEU A 299 -12.12 -1.56 16.95
C LEU A 299 -13.47 -1.32 17.65
N HIS A 300 -13.90 -0.06 17.74
CA HIS A 300 -15.13 0.34 18.42
C HIS A 300 -16.41 0.03 17.61
N ALA A 301 -16.31 -0.06 16.29
CA ALA A 301 -17.43 -0.34 15.40
C ALA A 301 -17.64 -1.84 15.13
N THR A 302 -16.67 -2.70 15.46
CA THR A 302 -16.73 -4.15 15.20
C THR A 302 -17.46 -4.86 16.34
N ARG A 303 -18.32 -5.84 16.04
CA ARG A 303 -19.04 -6.65 17.02
C ARG A 303 -18.10 -7.56 17.83
N ALA A 304 -18.54 -8.07 18.97
CA ALA A 304 -17.78 -9.08 19.71
C ALA A 304 -17.53 -10.33 18.84
N GLY A 305 -16.32 -10.88 18.93
CA GLY A 305 -15.84 -11.97 18.08
C GLY A 305 -15.71 -11.62 16.59
N GLY A 306 -15.81 -10.33 16.23
CA GLY A 306 -15.60 -9.87 14.85
C GLY A 306 -14.13 -9.70 14.50
N ARG A 307 -13.86 -9.36 13.25
CA ARG A 307 -12.49 -9.26 12.72
C ARG A 307 -12.11 -7.82 12.36
N VAL A 308 -10.87 -7.42 12.67
CA VAL A 308 -10.29 -6.14 12.26
C VAL A 308 -9.02 -6.39 11.46
N VAL A 309 -8.99 -5.95 10.21
CA VAL A 309 -7.85 -6.10 9.28
C VAL A 309 -7.07 -4.80 9.24
N LEU A 310 -5.77 -4.87 9.55
CA LEU A 310 -4.84 -3.75 9.52
C LEU A 310 -4.14 -3.73 8.16
N SER A 311 -4.65 -2.96 7.21
CA SER A 311 -4.05 -2.73 5.90
C SER A 311 -3.20 -1.46 5.88
N GLY A 312 -3.62 -0.41 6.58
CA GLY A 312 -2.78 0.75 6.86
C GLY A 312 -1.74 0.44 7.94
N MET A 313 -0.53 1.00 7.83
CA MET A 313 0.53 0.82 8.83
C MET A 313 0.08 1.42 10.17
N PRO A 314 -0.09 0.60 11.23
CA PRO A 314 -0.70 1.06 12.46
C PRO A 314 0.22 1.96 13.29
N VAL A 315 -0.38 2.84 14.06
CA VAL A 315 0.27 3.62 15.11
C VAL A 315 -0.20 3.12 16.49
N PRO A 316 0.45 3.52 17.62
CA PRO A 316 -0.01 3.17 18.95
C PRO A 316 -1.47 3.58 19.19
N ALA A 317 -2.30 2.63 19.60
CA ALA A 317 -3.73 2.78 19.86
C ALA A 317 -4.15 1.99 21.12
N ASP A 318 -5.32 2.30 21.67
CA ASP A 318 -5.92 1.56 22.76
C ASP A 318 -6.53 0.24 22.22
N LEU A 319 -6.05 -0.88 22.72
CA LEU A 319 -6.52 -2.22 22.37
C LEU A 319 -7.55 -2.80 23.35
N SER A 320 -8.05 -2.01 24.31
CA SER A 320 -9.02 -2.47 25.30
C SER A 320 -10.26 -3.08 24.66
N ALA A 321 -10.75 -2.49 23.54
CA ALA A 321 -11.88 -3.04 22.80
C ALA A 321 -11.55 -4.39 22.15
N ALA A 322 -10.33 -4.58 21.66
CA ALA A 322 -9.90 -5.85 21.08
C ALA A 322 -9.88 -6.95 22.12
N TRP A 323 -9.32 -6.66 23.31
CA TRP A 323 -9.27 -7.61 24.42
C TRP A 323 -10.67 -7.94 24.99
N PHE A 324 -11.47 -6.91 25.32
CA PHE A 324 -12.77 -7.10 25.95
C PHE A 324 -13.78 -7.82 25.06
N ARG A 325 -13.72 -7.60 23.76
CA ARG A 325 -14.67 -8.12 22.77
C ARG A 325 -14.15 -9.35 22.03
N GLU A 326 -12.96 -9.84 22.40
CA GLU A 326 -12.30 -10.98 21.76
C GLU A 326 -12.22 -10.81 20.24
N LEU A 327 -11.80 -9.60 19.78
CA LEU A 327 -11.68 -9.32 18.35
C LEU A 327 -10.49 -10.05 17.75
N GLU A 328 -10.67 -10.61 16.56
CA GLU A 328 -9.57 -11.12 15.76
C GLU A 328 -8.90 -9.97 15.01
N VAL A 329 -7.73 -9.51 15.49
CA VAL A 329 -6.96 -8.43 14.84
C VAL A 329 -5.88 -9.06 13.98
N VAL A 330 -5.98 -8.87 12.64
CA VAL A 330 -5.07 -9.46 11.67
C VAL A 330 -4.35 -8.41 10.84
N GLY A 331 -3.05 -8.59 10.63
CA GLY A 331 -2.27 -7.75 9.73
C GLY A 331 -2.47 -8.13 8.25
N SER A 332 -2.42 -7.14 7.37
CA SER A 332 -2.35 -7.31 5.93
C SER A 332 -1.22 -6.44 5.38
N TYR A 333 -0.09 -7.06 5.05
CA TYR A 333 1.11 -6.39 4.55
C TYR A 333 1.48 -6.93 3.17
N GLY A 334 1.62 -6.03 2.19
CA GLY A 334 1.99 -6.37 0.83
C GLY A 334 1.00 -7.35 0.18
N SER A 335 1.53 -8.30 -0.55
CA SER A 335 0.78 -9.32 -1.27
C SER A 335 1.52 -10.67 -1.24
N ALA A 336 0.80 -11.77 -1.32
CA ALA A 336 1.39 -13.11 -1.30
C ALA A 336 1.48 -13.70 -2.72
N GLU A 337 2.48 -14.55 -2.96
CA GLU A 337 2.64 -15.31 -4.20
C GLU A 337 1.52 -16.36 -4.36
N ARG A 338 1.02 -16.88 -3.24
CA ARG A 338 -0.17 -17.74 -3.19
C ARG A 338 -1.11 -17.24 -2.12
N GLU A 339 -2.26 -16.78 -2.53
CA GLU A 339 -3.27 -16.29 -1.60
C GLU A 339 -4.11 -17.43 -1.03
N PRO A 340 -4.32 -17.47 0.29
CA PRO A 340 -5.23 -18.42 0.89
C PRO A 340 -6.65 -18.28 0.32
N GLY A 341 -7.25 -19.40 -0.08
CA GLY A 341 -8.61 -19.40 -0.65
C GLY A 341 -8.71 -19.05 -2.14
N ALA A 342 -7.59 -18.69 -2.79
CA ALA A 342 -7.58 -18.28 -4.21
C ALA A 342 -7.13 -19.40 -5.18
N GLY A 343 -7.24 -20.66 -4.80
CA GLY A 343 -6.89 -21.78 -5.67
C GLY A 343 -5.40 -21.84 -6.05
N GLY A 344 -4.52 -21.28 -5.22
CA GLY A 344 -3.06 -21.24 -5.45
C GLY A 344 -2.58 -20.05 -6.29
N ARG A 345 -3.47 -19.13 -6.68
CA ARG A 345 -3.13 -17.91 -7.43
C ARG A 345 -2.49 -16.86 -6.52
N GLY A 346 -1.61 -16.05 -7.10
CA GLY A 346 -0.99 -14.91 -6.46
C GLY A 346 -1.87 -13.66 -6.53
N ALA A 347 -1.64 -12.72 -5.61
CA ALA A 347 -2.38 -11.47 -5.58
C ALA A 347 -2.14 -10.62 -6.85
N PHE A 348 -0.93 -10.64 -7.41
CA PHE A 348 -0.63 -9.92 -8.66
C PHE A 348 -1.38 -10.49 -9.85
N ASP A 349 -1.49 -11.83 -9.97
CA ASP A 349 -2.24 -12.46 -11.06
C ASP A 349 -3.74 -12.11 -10.98
N ILE A 350 -4.29 -12.14 -9.76
CA ILE A 350 -5.68 -11.74 -9.52
C ILE A 350 -5.87 -10.25 -9.83
N ALA A 351 -4.94 -9.41 -9.39
CA ALA A 351 -5.01 -7.97 -9.65
C ALA A 351 -4.98 -7.66 -11.15
N LEU A 352 -4.11 -8.31 -11.91
CA LEU A 352 -4.05 -8.15 -13.38
C LEU A 352 -5.38 -8.51 -14.06
N ASP A 353 -6.03 -9.60 -13.64
CA ASP A 353 -7.35 -9.97 -14.19
C ASP A 353 -8.45 -8.95 -13.84
N LEU A 354 -8.37 -8.31 -12.69
CA LEU A 354 -9.35 -7.32 -12.24
C LEU A 354 -9.16 -5.93 -12.88
N MET A 355 -8.02 -5.68 -13.56
CA MET A 355 -7.72 -4.37 -14.15
C MET A 355 -8.64 -3.95 -15.29
N ASP A 356 -9.34 -4.87 -15.95
CA ASP A 356 -10.26 -4.56 -17.05
C ASP A 356 -11.58 -3.91 -16.59
N SER A 357 -11.80 -3.80 -15.29
CA SER A 357 -12.98 -3.14 -14.74
C SER A 357 -13.03 -1.65 -15.09
N SER A 358 -14.20 -1.15 -15.53
CA SER A 358 -14.41 0.26 -15.82
C SER A 358 -14.13 1.18 -14.64
N ALA A 359 -14.43 0.73 -13.42
CA ALA A 359 -14.17 1.49 -12.20
C ALA A 359 -12.65 1.69 -11.96
N VAL A 360 -11.82 0.69 -12.27
CA VAL A 360 -10.36 0.82 -12.20
C VAL A 360 -9.83 1.72 -13.30
N GLN A 361 -10.40 1.67 -14.51
CA GLN A 361 -10.04 2.56 -15.62
C GLN A 361 -10.33 4.03 -15.30
N ASP A 362 -11.45 4.34 -14.65
CA ASP A 362 -11.79 5.69 -14.20
C ASP A 362 -10.76 6.24 -13.19
N VAL A 363 -10.26 5.40 -12.29
CA VAL A 363 -9.20 5.78 -11.36
C VAL A 363 -7.88 5.98 -12.09
N ALA A 364 -7.54 5.14 -13.05
CA ALA A 364 -6.32 5.27 -13.86
C ALA A 364 -6.29 6.63 -14.60
N ALA A 365 -7.43 7.09 -15.11
CA ALA A 365 -7.55 8.39 -15.76
C ALA A 365 -7.27 9.59 -14.81
N SER A 366 -7.33 9.38 -13.49
CA SER A 366 -7.05 10.39 -12.47
C SER A 366 -5.61 10.37 -11.94
N VAL A 367 -4.74 9.53 -12.48
CA VAL A 367 -3.33 9.45 -12.07
C VAL A 367 -2.59 10.74 -12.46
N ALA A 368 -2.00 11.41 -11.49
CA ALA A 368 -1.18 12.61 -11.71
C ALA A 368 0.30 12.25 -11.71
N SER A 369 1.02 12.52 -12.80
CA SER A 369 2.44 12.20 -12.93
C SER A 369 3.34 13.43 -12.95
N TYR A 370 4.52 13.33 -12.32
CA TYR A 370 5.51 14.38 -12.19
C TYR A 370 6.90 13.89 -12.60
N PRO A 371 7.74 14.72 -13.24
CA PRO A 371 9.15 14.42 -13.41
C PRO A 371 9.89 14.48 -12.06
N LEU A 372 11.01 13.77 -11.93
CA LEU A 372 11.77 13.70 -10.66
C LEU A 372 12.22 15.06 -10.12
N HIS A 373 12.57 16.01 -10.99
CA HIS A 373 13.00 17.34 -10.55
C HIS A 373 11.87 18.17 -9.90
N ARG A 374 10.59 17.82 -10.13
CA ARG A 374 9.42 18.42 -9.46
C ARG A 374 8.94 17.63 -8.24
N TRP A 375 9.83 16.88 -7.61
CA TRP A 375 9.47 15.99 -6.51
C TRP A 375 8.77 16.67 -5.32
N ARG A 376 9.08 17.95 -5.06
CA ARG A 376 8.43 18.68 -3.98
C ARG A 376 6.96 18.89 -4.25
N GLU A 377 6.62 19.30 -5.46
CA GLU A 377 5.24 19.47 -5.91
C GLU A 377 4.48 18.14 -5.92
N ALA A 378 5.14 17.06 -6.37
CA ALA A 378 4.56 15.72 -6.35
C ALA A 378 4.22 15.25 -4.92
N LEU A 379 5.12 15.48 -3.95
CA LEU A 379 4.88 15.14 -2.54
C LEU A 379 3.77 16.00 -1.92
N ASP A 380 3.74 17.31 -2.19
CA ASP A 380 2.66 18.20 -1.75
C ASP A 380 1.30 17.79 -2.34
N HIS A 381 1.28 17.40 -3.63
CA HIS A 381 0.09 16.86 -4.27
C HIS A 381 -0.33 15.54 -3.59
N ALA A 382 0.60 14.60 -3.39
CA ALA A 382 0.30 13.30 -2.76
C ALA A 382 -0.26 13.47 -1.33
N HIS A 383 0.28 14.39 -0.53
CA HIS A 383 -0.28 14.74 0.78
C HIS A 383 -1.69 15.33 0.71
N SER A 384 -2.00 16.02 -0.37
CA SER A 384 -3.28 16.71 -0.58
C SER A 384 -4.21 15.97 -1.54
N ALA A 385 -3.83 14.79 -2.04
CA ALA A 385 -4.50 14.07 -3.12
C ALA A 385 -6.00 13.91 -2.88
N GLY A 386 -6.39 13.50 -1.68
CA GLY A 386 -7.80 13.38 -1.31
C GLY A 386 -8.58 14.70 -1.38
N ARG A 387 -7.97 15.84 -1.15
CA ARG A 387 -8.60 17.16 -1.27
C ARG A 387 -8.66 17.63 -2.72
N LEU A 388 -7.67 17.25 -3.53
CA LEU A 388 -7.51 17.68 -4.92
C LEU A 388 -8.23 16.78 -5.93
N GLY A 389 -8.91 15.73 -5.47
CA GLY A 389 -9.63 14.82 -6.35
C GLY A 389 -8.76 13.75 -7.03
N THR A 390 -7.52 13.61 -6.60
CA THR A 390 -6.56 12.65 -7.17
C THR A 390 -6.53 11.38 -6.30
N VAL A 391 -6.55 10.22 -6.93
CA VAL A 391 -6.44 8.92 -6.22
C VAL A 391 -4.98 8.48 -6.12
N LYS A 392 -4.19 8.68 -7.18
CA LYS A 392 -2.79 8.28 -7.24
C LYS A 392 -1.92 9.40 -7.81
N VAL A 393 -0.80 9.67 -7.15
CA VAL A 393 0.28 10.51 -7.66
C VAL A 393 1.50 9.64 -7.95
N ALA A 394 2.19 9.87 -9.05
CA ALA A 394 3.34 9.10 -9.48
C ALA A 394 4.48 9.98 -9.99
N PHE A 395 5.69 9.45 -10.01
CA PHE A 395 6.81 9.99 -10.76
C PHE A 395 6.88 9.33 -12.14
N ASP A 396 7.20 10.12 -13.17
CA ASP A 396 7.64 9.65 -14.48
C ASP A 396 9.11 10.06 -14.68
N PRO A 397 10.07 9.17 -14.37
CA PRO A 397 11.49 9.50 -14.49
C PRO A 397 11.95 9.78 -15.92
N ARG A 398 11.22 9.33 -16.95
CA ARG A 398 11.54 9.60 -18.36
C ARG A 398 11.41 11.08 -18.72
N ARG A 399 10.61 11.84 -17.96
CA ARG A 399 10.36 13.28 -18.17
C ARG A 399 11.34 14.18 -17.43
N SER A 400 12.39 13.63 -16.87
CA SER A 400 13.31 14.34 -15.98
C SER A 400 14.49 15.01 -16.70
N ALA A 401 14.53 14.97 -18.03
CA ALA A 401 15.55 15.61 -18.85
C ALA A 401 15.19 17.06 -19.22
#